data_f461106987ea5627d24f304bb719ee1d
#
_entry.id   f461106987ea5627d24f304bb719ee1d
#
_cell.length_a   1.000
_cell.length_b   1.000
_cell.length_c   1.000
_cell.angle_alpha   90.00
_cell.angle_beta   90.00
_cell.angle_gamma   90.00
#
_symmetry.space_group_name_H-M   'P 1'
#
loop_
_entity.id
_entity.type
_entity.pdbx_description
1 polymer ?
#
loop_
_entity_poly.entity_id
_entity_poly.type
_entity_poly.pdbx_seq_one_letter_code
_entity_poly.pdbx_strand_id
1 'polypeptide(L)'
;QMIDFIEEDALNTPFFAYVSFQAQHIPVQAPKEYTEKYLDLYKDGWSALREKRLKRAQELGIFPEDKNAVNSLENYPWEEETQEEKELLIKSMAVFAGMLNAMDFHIGRLIEYLKDNGLYEDTIFIITSDNGPEGNDPRDHATWRAWYETSRWNNNLETLGEEDSYVFIGTEFAQAMASPSHLYKFHMSEGGLRVPLIIFGKGIPSGKYKGLTFVTDVAPTIADLASREKEEQM
;
A
#
# COMPACT_ATOMS: atom_id res chain seq x y z
N GLN A 1 -1.18 7.72 -19.12
CA GLN A 1 -1.37 6.40 -19.79
C GLN A 1 -2.79 5.88 -19.66
N MET A 2 -3.28 5.50 -18.43
CA MET A 2 -4.64 4.93 -18.30
C MET A 2 -5.72 5.90 -18.78
N ILE A 3 -5.62 7.17 -18.46
CA ILE A 3 -6.51 8.22 -18.99
C ILE A 3 -6.45 8.26 -20.50
N ASP A 4 -5.26 8.24 -21.10
CA ASP A 4 -5.07 8.28 -22.55
C ASP A 4 -5.72 7.06 -23.23
N PHE A 5 -5.58 5.85 -22.64
CA PHE A 5 -6.24 4.64 -23.16
C PHE A 5 -7.76 4.72 -23.09
N ILE A 6 -8.32 5.28 -22.01
CA ILE A 6 -9.78 5.46 -21.90
C ILE A 6 -10.26 6.49 -22.92
N GLU A 7 -9.50 7.56 -23.12
CA GLU A 7 -9.82 8.62 -24.09
C GLU A 7 -9.81 8.11 -25.53
N GLU A 8 -8.84 7.27 -25.88
CA GLU A 8 -8.69 6.72 -27.23
C GLU A 8 -9.74 5.65 -27.55
N ASP A 9 -10.04 4.74 -26.61
CA ASP A 9 -10.73 3.49 -26.93
C ASP A 9 -12.09 3.29 -26.23
N ALA A 10 -12.38 4.00 -25.15
CA ALA A 10 -13.44 3.60 -24.23
C ALA A 10 -14.49 4.67 -23.86
N LEU A 11 -14.43 5.88 -24.40
CA LEU A 11 -15.40 6.94 -24.05
C LEU A 11 -16.86 6.60 -24.39
N ASN A 12 -17.10 5.73 -25.36
CA ASN A 12 -18.43 5.38 -25.85
C ASN A 12 -18.76 3.89 -25.71
N THR A 13 -17.93 3.12 -25.01
CA THR A 13 -18.10 1.66 -24.84
C THR A 13 -17.79 1.26 -23.40
N PRO A 14 -18.46 0.22 -22.87
CA PRO A 14 -18.04 -0.36 -21.59
C PRO A 14 -16.60 -0.82 -21.63
N PHE A 15 -15.85 -0.60 -20.56
CA PHE A 15 -14.44 -0.99 -20.47
C PHE A 15 -14.13 -1.73 -19.17
N PHE A 16 -13.06 -2.50 -19.19
CA PHE A 16 -12.40 -3.05 -18.02
C PHE A 16 -10.96 -2.51 -17.97
N ALA A 17 -10.62 -1.80 -16.90
CA ALA A 17 -9.30 -1.25 -16.69
C ALA A 17 -8.58 -1.95 -15.53
N TYR A 18 -7.43 -2.57 -15.79
CA TYR A 18 -6.54 -3.11 -14.76
C TYR A 18 -5.36 -2.16 -14.56
N VAL A 19 -5.36 -1.43 -13.44
CA VAL A 19 -4.36 -0.42 -13.13
C VAL A 19 -3.39 -0.97 -12.09
N SER A 20 -2.27 -1.53 -12.55
CA SER A 20 -1.24 -2.10 -11.69
C SER A 20 -0.19 -1.06 -11.35
N PHE A 21 -0.18 -0.62 -10.10
CA PHE A 21 0.86 0.27 -9.58
C PHE A 21 2.05 -0.53 -9.08
N GLN A 22 3.28 -0.06 -9.34
CA GLN A 22 4.47 -0.58 -8.70
C GLN A 22 4.57 -0.13 -7.22
N ALA A 23 3.91 0.97 -6.88
CA ALA A 23 3.81 1.46 -5.52
C ALA A 23 3.07 0.42 -4.64
N GLN A 24 3.62 0.09 -3.55
CA GLN A 24 4.74 0.48 -2.68
C GLN A 24 5.86 -0.58 -2.65
N HIS A 25 6.15 -1.20 -3.76
CA HIS A 25 7.24 -2.18 -3.86
C HIS A 25 8.63 -1.51 -3.81
N ILE A 26 9.63 -2.21 -3.31
CA ILE A 26 11.03 -1.78 -3.37
C ILE A 26 11.56 -1.78 -4.82
N PRO A 27 12.46 -0.84 -5.19
CA PRO A 27 12.92 0.29 -4.39
C PRO A 27 11.82 1.31 -4.15
N VAL A 28 11.68 1.77 -2.90
CA VAL A 28 10.70 2.78 -2.55
C VAL A 28 11.21 4.15 -2.96
N GLN A 29 10.48 4.84 -3.82
CA GLN A 29 10.86 6.15 -4.34
C GLN A 29 9.62 7.04 -4.46
N ALA A 30 9.75 8.32 -4.14
CA ALA A 30 8.70 9.30 -4.29
C ALA A 30 9.27 10.70 -4.48
N PRO A 31 8.61 11.57 -5.27
CA PRO A 31 8.98 12.97 -5.34
C PRO A 31 8.99 13.63 -3.95
N LYS A 32 9.90 14.56 -3.75
CA LYS A 32 10.19 15.19 -2.45
C LYS A 32 8.96 15.87 -1.84
N GLU A 33 8.14 16.51 -2.65
CA GLU A 33 6.90 17.17 -2.23
C GLU A 33 5.88 16.20 -1.59
N TYR A 34 5.93 14.91 -1.91
CA TYR A 34 5.10 13.90 -1.27
C TYR A 34 5.72 13.35 0.02
N THR A 35 7.04 13.43 0.18
CA THR A 35 7.78 12.80 1.26
C THR A 35 7.89 13.69 2.51
N GLU A 36 8.26 14.95 2.34
CA GLU A 36 8.69 15.83 3.45
C GLU A 36 7.65 15.97 4.57
N LYS A 37 6.37 15.99 4.24
CA LYS A 37 5.28 16.10 5.21
C LYS A 37 5.11 14.91 6.16
N TYR A 38 5.79 13.80 5.89
CA TYR A 38 5.68 12.57 6.69
C TYR A 38 6.87 12.33 7.63
N LEU A 39 7.91 13.17 7.60
CA LEU A 39 9.11 12.98 8.42
C LEU A 39 8.80 12.90 9.93
N ASP A 40 7.90 13.76 10.42
CA ASP A 40 7.53 13.77 11.85
C ASP A 40 6.67 12.57 12.28
N LEU A 41 6.06 11.85 11.33
CA LEU A 41 5.11 10.79 11.64
C LEU A 41 5.79 9.54 12.24
N TYR A 42 7.04 9.29 11.90
CA TYR A 42 7.74 8.04 12.19
C TYR A 42 8.87 8.18 13.23
N LYS A 43 9.06 9.37 13.81
CA LYS A 43 10.15 9.65 14.76
C LYS A 43 10.10 8.84 16.05
N ASP A 44 8.91 8.37 16.44
CA ASP A 44 8.71 7.57 17.64
C ASP A 44 8.99 6.06 17.39
N GLY A 45 9.38 5.67 16.17
CA GLY A 45 9.76 4.32 15.79
C GLY A 45 8.60 3.36 15.55
N TRP A 46 8.95 2.11 15.32
CA TRP A 46 8.02 1.05 14.89
C TRP A 46 7.05 0.58 15.97
N SER A 47 7.47 0.50 17.25
CA SER A 47 6.57 0.08 18.33
C SER A 47 5.43 1.08 18.52
N ALA A 48 5.75 2.38 18.57
CA ALA A 48 4.75 3.44 18.66
C ALA A 48 3.82 3.47 17.42
N LEU A 49 4.37 3.24 16.23
CA LEU A 49 3.57 3.13 15.00
C LEU A 49 2.61 1.94 15.08
N ARG A 50 3.09 0.77 15.55
CA ARG A 50 2.28 -0.44 15.71
C ARG A 50 1.08 -0.20 16.63
N GLU A 51 1.29 0.43 17.77
CA GLU A 51 0.22 0.78 18.71
C GLU A 51 -0.79 1.77 18.11
N LYS A 52 -0.31 2.83 17.48
CA LYS A 52 -1.16 3.82 16.79
C LYS A 52 -2.05 3.15 15.74
N ARG A 53 -1.51 2.22 14.96
CA ARG A 53 -2.27 1.48 13.94
C ARG A 53 -3.29 0.52 14.54
N LEU A 54 -2.92 -0.23 15.60
CA LEU A 54 -3.86 -1.08 16.33
C LEU A 54 -5.06 -0.26 16.80
N LYS A 55 -4.80 0.83 17.53
CA LYS A 55 -5.84 1.72 18.06
C LYS A 55 -6.74 2.23 16.93
N ARG A 56 -6.14 2.67 15.82
CA ARG A 56 -6.90 3.16 14.67
C ARG A 56 -7.75 2.07 14.01
N ALA A 57 -7.24 0.86 13.90
CA ALA A 57 -8.01 -0.28 13.37
C ALA A 57 -9.21 -0.63 14.26
N GLN A 58 -9.07 -0.53 15.58
CA GLN A 58 -10.15 -0.70 16.55
C GLN A 58 -11.20 0.42 16.44
N GLU A 59 -10.80 1.68 16.44
CA GLU A 59 -11.70 2.84 16.25
C GLU A 59 -12.51 2.74 14.95
N LEU A 60 -11.91 2.21 13.90
CA LEU A 60 -12.57 2.00 12.62
C LEU A 60 -13.44 0.72 12.60
N GLY A 61 -13.43 -0.09 13.67
CA GLY A 61 -14.13 -1.38 13.74
C GLY A 61 -13.62 -2.40 12.71
N ILE A 62 -12.35 -2.31 12.31
CA ILE A 62 -11.65 -3.27 11.46
C ILE A 62 -11.07 -4.40 12.31
N PHE A 63 -10.71 -4.09 13.54
CA PHE A 63 -10.20 -5.04 14.52
C PHE A 63 -11.00 -4.95 15.84
N PRO A 64 -11.24 -6.08 16.55
CA PRO A 64 -12.01 -6.07 17.79
C PRO A 64 -11.36 -5.21 18.87
N GLU A 65 -12.17 -4.42 19.59
CA GLU A 65 -11.69 -3.52 20.65
C GLU A 65 -11.12 -4.27 21.88
N ASP A 66 -11.65 -5.48 22.13
CA ASP A 66 -11.26 -6.34 23.27
C ASP A 66 -10.02 -7.21 22.98
N LYS A 67 -9.39 -7.06 21.80
CA LYS A 67 -8.23 -7.84 21.40
C LYS A 67 -6.97 -6.97 21.34
N ASN A 68 -5.87 -7.56 21.77
CA ASN A 68 -4.54 -7.01 21.57
C ASN A 68 -3.97 -7.46 20.22
N ALA A 69 -3.09 -6.66 19.66
CA ALA A 69 -2.27 -7.13 18.56
C ALA A 69 -1.45 -8.36 19.01
N VAL A 70 -1.25 -9.30 18.09
CA VAL A 70 -0.28 -10.37 18.34
C VAL A 70 1.09 -9.74 18.55
N ASN A 71 1.83 -10.18 19.56
CA ASN A 71 3.18 -9.68 19.82
C ASN A 71 4.00 -9.71 18.55
N SER A 72 4.57 -8.57 18.19
CA SER A 72 5.61 -8.53 17.17
C SER A 72 6.82 -9.30 17.69
N LEU A 73 7.49 -10.01 16.82
CA LEU A 73 8.85 -10.41 17.07
C LEU A 73 9.69 -9.14 16.92
N GLU A 74 9.84 -8.34 17.97
CA GLU A 74 10.82 -7.27 17.94
C GLU A 74 12.19 -7.93 18.00
N ASN A 75 12.83 -8.00 16.86
CA ASN A 75 14.20 -8.50 16.76
C ASN A 75 15.19 -7.43 17.24
N TYR A 76 14.76 -6.15 17.16
CA TYR A 76 15.61 -5.03 17.52
C TYR A 76 14.80 -3.88 18.13
N PRO A 77 15.12 -3.43 19.36
CA PRO A 77 14.46 -2.27 19.98
C PRO A 77 14.83 -0.97 19.28
N TRP A 78 13.85 -0.11 19.05
CA TRP A 78 14.05 1.20 18.43
C TRP A 78 15.09 2.07 19.17
N GLU A 79 15.15 1.94 20.48
CA GLU A 79 16.05 2.70 21.35
C GLU A 79 17.52 2.34 21.12
N GLU A 80 17.81 1.15 20.64
CA GLU A 80 19.17 0.66 20.37
C GLU A 80 19.71 1.12 19.03
N GLU A 81 18.85 1.63 18.13
CA GLU A 81 19.32 2.22 16.87
C GLU A 81 20.15 3.47 17.12
N THR A 82 21.21 3.64 16.34
CA THR A 82 21.99 4.89 16.35
C THR A 82 21.16 6.06 15.83
N GLN A 83 21.54 7.29 16.13
CA GLN A 83 20.86 8.47 15.65
C GLN A 83 20.86 8.54 14.11
N GLU A 84 21.96 8.16 13.47
CA GLU A 84 22.09 8.13 12.01
C GLU A 84 21.14 7.10 11.37
N GLU A 85 21.05 5.89 11.94
CA GLU A 85 20.11 4.85 11.48
C GLU A 85 18.67 5.28 11.68
N LYS A 86 18.34 5.88 12.83
CA LYS A 86 16.99 6.43 13.06
C LYS A 86 16.61 7.46 11.99
N GLU A 87 17.49 8.37 11.64
CA GLU A 87 17.24 9.37 10.61
C GLU A 87 17.00 8.74 9.24
N LEU A 88 17.80 7.74 8.86
CA LEU A 88 17.60 7.00 7.60
C LEU A 88 16.29 6.20 7.60
N LEU A 89 15.96 5.53 8.69
CA LEU A 89 14.74 4.74 8.83
C LEU A 89 13.47 5.62 8.83
N ILE A 90 13.51 6.76 9.52
CA ILE A 90 12.44 7.77 9.49
C ILE A 90 12.25 8.28 8.06
N LYS A 91 13.34 8.61 7.38
CA LYS A 91 13.29 9.08 5.99
C LYS A 91 12.74 7.99 5.06
N SER A 92 13.19 6.74 5.21
CA SER A 92 12.69 5.61 4.43
C SER A 92 11.18 5.44 4.58
N MET A 93 10.67 5.52 5.80
CA MET A 93 9.24 5.46 6.07
C MET A 93 8.48 6.67 5.52
N ALA A 94 9.07 7.86 5.56
CA ALA A 94 8.48 9.05 4.95
C ALA A 94 8.40 8.93 3.43
N VAL A 95 9.41 8.36 2.78
CA VAL A 95 9.40 8.04 1.34
C VAL A 95 8.32 7.01 1.02
N PHE A 96 8.21 5.95 1.83
CA PHE A 96 7.17 4.94 1.68
C PHE A 96 5.75 5.55 1.76
N ALA A 97 5.50 6.43 2.73
CA ALA A 97 4.25 7.17 2.82
C ALA A 97 4.04 8.14 1.66
N GLY A 98 5.11 8.79 1.22
CA GLY A 98 5.12 9.67 0.04
C GLY A 98 4.73 8.92 -1.24
N MET A 99 5.24 7.71 -1.43
CA MET A 99 4.90 6.86 -2.57
C MET A 99 3.40 6.49 -2.59
N LEU A 100 2.83 6.15 -1.42
CA LEU A 100 1.40 5.92 -1.28
C LEU A 100 0.58 7.18 -1.58
N ASN A 101 1.03 8.32 -1.08
CA ASN A 101 0.35 9.59 -1.31
C ASN A 101 0.38 10.02 -2.79
N ALA A 102 1.48 9.78 -3.49
CA ALA A 102 1.56 10.01 -4.93
C ALA A 102 0.59 9.09 -5.69
N MET A 103 0.52 7.81 -5.31
CA MET A 103 -0.44 6.87 -5.89
C MET A 103 -1.88 7.33 -5.68
N ASP A 104 -2.25 7.72 -4.46
CA ASP A 104 -3.58 8.24 -4.13
C ASP A 104 -3.94 9.48 -4.95
N PHE A 105 -3.01 10.42 -5.09
CA PHE A 105 -3.17 11.61 -5.94
C PHE A 105 -3.47 11.22 -7.40
N HIS A 106 -2.77 10.24 -7.95
CA HIS A 106 -2.98 9.82 -9.34
C HIS A 106 -4.27 9.01 -9.53
N ILE A 107 -4.71 8.24 -8.52
CA ILE A 107 -6.05 7.63 -8.50
C ILE A 107 -7.12 8.74 -8.50
N GLY A 108 -6.94 9.76 -7.69
CA GLY A 108 -7.83 10.93 -7.67
C GLY A 108 -7.95 11.59 -9.04
N ARG A 109 -6.84 11.77 -9.76
CA ARG A 109 -6.86 12.32 -11.14
C ARG A 109 -7.68 11.44 -12.11
N LEU A 110 -7.57 10.12 -12.00
CA LEU A 110 -8.38 9.20 -12.81
C LEU A 110 -9.86 9.34 -12.48
N ILE A 111 -10.20 9.41 -11.19
CA ILE A 111 -11.59 9.58 -10.74
C ILE A 111 -12.17 10.91 -11.25
N GLU A 112 -11.44 12.02 -11.16
CA GLU A 112 -11.91 13.31 -11.69
C GLU A 112 -12.11 13.28 -13.21
N TYR A 113 -11.18 12.65 -13.94
CA TYR A 113 -11.34 12.45 -15.39
C TYR A 113 -12.62 11.67 -15.73
N LEU A 114 -12.92 10.59 -15.00
CA LEU A 114 -14.15 9.82 -15.21
C LEU A 114 -15.42 10.63 -14.88
N LYS A 115 -15.36 11.50 -13.87
CA LYS A 115 -16.47 12.42 -13.56
C LYS A 115 -16.69 13.45 -14.67
N ASP A 116 -15.64 14.08 -15.14
CA ASP A 116 -15.69 15.11 -16.19
C ASP A 116 -16.24 14.56 -17.51
N ASN A 117 -16.08 13.26 -17.76
CA ASN A 117 -16.59 12.57 -18.94
C ASN A 117 -17.89 11.78 -18.71
N GLY A 118 -18.53 11.93 -17.54
CA GLY A 118 -19.81 11.29 -17.23
C GLY A 118 -19.74 9.76 -17.06
N LEU A 119 -18.55 9.20 -16.86
CA LEU A 119 -18.31 7.76 -16.73
C LEU A 119 -18.31 7.28 -15.26
N TYR A 120 -18.12 8.20 -14.31
CA TYR A 120 -17.95 7.85 -12.89
C TYR A 120 -19.16 7.13 -12.30
N GLU A 121 -20.37 7.59 -12.59
CA GLU A 121 -21.62 7.03 -12.02
C GLU A 121 -21.90 5.60 -12.51
N ASP A 122 -21.30 5.21 -13.64
CA ASP A 122 -21.42 3.87 -14.21
C ASP A 122 -20.16 3.00 -13.97
N THR A 123 -19.24 3.47 -13.14
CA THR A 123 -17.99 2.76 -12.86
C THR A 123 -18.01 2.11 -11.49
N ILE A 124 -17.52 0.86 -11.40
CA ILE A 124 -17.24 0.16 -10.16
C ILE A 124 -15.72 0.10 -9.99
N PHE A 125 -15.25 0.50 -8.82
CA PHE A 125 -13.84 0.48 -8.45
C PHE A 125 -13.57 -0.69 -7.48
N ILE A 126 -12.50 -1.44 -7.75
CA ILE A 126 -11.99 -2.49 -6.88
C ILE A 126 -10.53 -2.16 -6.58
N ILE A 127 -10.22 -1.88 -5.33
CA ILE A 127 -8.85 -1.54 -4.88
C ILE A 127 -8.39 -2.59 -3.89
N THR A 128 -7.25 -3.19 -4.15
CA THR A 128 -6.63 -4.19 -3.26
C THR A 128 -5.11 -4.14 -3.39
N SER A 129 -4.42 -4.82 -2.48
CA SER A 129 -2.99 -5.13 -2.59
C SER A 129 -2.82 -6.63 -2.85
N ASP A 130 -1.71 -7.02 -3.41
CA ASP A 130 -1.38 -8.43 -3.70
C ASP A 130 -0.81 -9.16 -2.47
N ASN A 131 -0.14 -8.46 -1.57
CA ASN A 131 0.43 -9.00 -0.33
C ASN A 131 0.56 -7.92 0.76
N GLY A 132 0.97 -8.37 1.95
CA GLY A 132 1.31 -7.48 3.06
C GLY A 132 2.61 -6.70 2.83
N PRO A 133 2.99 -5.82 3.78
CA PRO A 133 4.20 -4.99 3.68
C PRO A 133 5.45 -5.81 3.46
N GLU A 134 6.39 -5.30 2.69
CA GLU A 134 7.67 -5.97 2.44
C GLU A 134 8.73 -5.55 3.45
N GLY A 135 9.27 -6.54 4.19
CA GLY A 135 10.31 -6.34 5.20
C GLY A 135 11.73 -6.65 4.72
N ASN A 136 11.93 -6.87 3.42
CA ASN A 136 13.27 -7.21 2.91
C ASN A 136 14.26 -6.07 3.12
N ASP A 137 15.39 -6.44 3.73
CA ASP A 137 16.61 -5.65 3.73
C ASP A 137 17.65 -6.39 2.86
N PRO A 138 18.10 -5.83 1.75
CA PRO A 138 19.08 -6.49 0.89
C PRO A 138 20.40 -6.78 1.63
N ARG A 139 20.66 -6.13 2.75
CA ARG A 139 21.86 -6.34 3.56
C ARG A 139 21.82 -7.63 4.39
N ASP A 140 20.65 -8.23 4.59
CA ASP A 140 20.49 -9.44 5.42
C ASP A 140 21.00 -10.72 4.75
N HIS A 141 21.13 -10.74 3.43
CA HIS A 141 21.59 -11.88 2.67
C HIS A 141 22.88 -11.59 1.90
N ALA A 142 23.88 -12.42 2.05
CA ALA A 142 25.22 -12.19 1.49
C ALA A 142 25.21 -11.86 -0.02
N THR A 143 24.41 -12.56 -0.83
CA THR A 143 24.30 -12.31 -2.27
C THR A 143 23.66 -10.95 -2.58
N TRP A 144 22.58 -10.61 -1.91
CA TRP A 144 21.88 -9.33 -2.09
C TRP A 144 22.68 -8.16 -1.53
N ARG A 145 23.39 -8.37 -0.42
CA ARG A 145 24.31 -7.39 0.16
C ARG A 145 25.40 -7.01 -0.82
N ALA A 146 26.09 -7.99 -1.41
CA ALA A 146 27.15 -7.75 -2.38
C ALA A 146 26.63 -6.95 -3.59
N TRP A 147 25.44 -7.31 -4.09
CA TRP A 147 24.78 -6.55 -5.15
C TRP A 147 24.45 -5.12 -4.71
N TYR A 148 23.82 -4.94 -3.55
CA TYR A 148 23.44 -3.63 -3.02
C TYR A 148 24.65 -2.70 -2.84
N GLU A 149 25.72 -3.21 -2.22
CA GLU A 149 26.97 -2.44 -1.95
C GLU A 149 27.73 -2.08 -3.25
N THR A 150 27.64 -2.91 -4.29
CA THR A 150 28.32 -2.66 -5.58
C THR A 150 27.51 -1.80 -6.55
N SER A 151 26.22 -1.63 -6.31
CA SER A 151 25.27 -0.95 -7.24
C SER A 151 25.30 0.57 -7.17
N ARG A 152 26.22 1.20 -6.46
CA ARG A 152 26.42 2.67 -6.41
C ARG A 152 25.14 3.49 -6.23
N TRP A 153 24.22 3.02 -5.39
CA TRP A 153 22.99 3.74 -5.05
C TRP A 153 23.31 5.08 -4.37
N ASN A 154 22.53 6.09 -4.67
CA ASN A 154 22.60 7.40 -4.02
C ASN A 154 21.72 7.42 -2.76
N ASN A 155 22.13 6.70 -1.72
CA ASN A 155 21.36 6.50 -0.48
C ASN A 155 21.79 7.42 0.67
N ASN A 156 22.24 8.64 0.38
CA ASN A 156 22.48 9.60 1.45
C ASN A 156 21.14 10.21 1.96
N LEU A 157 21.14 10.73 3.17
CA LEU A 157 19.93 11.21 3.83
C LEU A 157 19.18 12.30 3.05
N GLU A 158 19.90 13.15 2.30
CA GLU A 158 19.30 14.25 1.54
C GLU A 158 18.53 13.75 0.31
N THR A 159 19.08 12.77 -0.39
CA THR A 159 18.56 12.25 -1.67
C THR A 159 17.82 10.92 -1.54
N LEU A 160 17.73 10.38 -0.32
CA LEU A 160 17.05 9.11 -0.07
C LEU A 160 15.57 9.19 -0.52
N GLY A 161 15.19 8.30 -1.43
CA GLY A 161 13.87 8.26 -2.04
C GLY A 161 13.76 8.97 -3.38
N GLU A 162 14.78 9.69 -3.82
CA GLU A 162 14.87 10.30 -5.15
C GLU A 162 15.42 9.30 -6.18
N GLU A 163 15.56 9.74 -7.42
CA GLU A 163 16.13 8.95 -8.50
C GLU A 163 17.50 8.39 -8.11
N ASP A 164 17.80 7.18 -8.55
CA ASP A 164 19.03 6.43 -8.21
C ASP A 164 19.19 6.02 -6.74
N SER A 165 18.22 6.23 -5.88
CA SER A 165 18.24 5.66 -4.53
C SER A 165 17.55 4.28 -4.47
N TYR A 166 17.98 3.44 -3.52
CA TYR A 166 17.35 2.17 -3.23
C TYR A 166 16.88 2.14 -1.78
N VAL A 167 15.61 2.45 -1.57
CA VAL A 167 15.01 2.55 -0.24
C VAL A 167 14.20 1.30 0.07
N PHE A 168 14.27 0.86 1.31
CA PHE A 168 13.47 -0.22 1.91
C PHE A 168 13.11 0.17 3.35
N ILE A 169 12.07 -0.44 3.91
CA ILE A 169 11.59 -0.09 5.26
C ILE A 169 12.07 -1.03 6.35
N GLY A 170 12.63 -2.18 5.98
CA GLY A 170 13.10 -3.20 6.91
C GLY A 170 11.99 -3.98 7.63
N THR A 171 12.40 -5.01 8.36
CA THR A 171 11.50 -5.97 9.01
C THR A 171 10.63 -5.35 10.08
N GLU A 172 11.19 -4.47 10.91
CA GLU A 172 10.50 -3.91 12.05
C GLU A 172 9.37 -2.95 11.61
N PHE A 173 9.66 -2.06 10.66
CA PHE A 173 8.62 -1.20 10.10
C PHE A 173 7.60 -1.98 9.26
N ALA A 174 8.00 -3.05 8.56
CA ALA A 174 7.04 -3.91 7.86
C ALA A 174 6.06 -4.57 8.85
N GLN A 175 6.53 -5.07 9.98
CA GLN A 175 5.67 -5.59 11.05
C GLN A 175 4.75 -4.50 11.64
N ALA A 176 5.28 -3.30 11.85
CA ALA A 176 4.48 -2.17 12.33
C ALA A 176 3.40 -1.80 11.31
N MET A 177 3.71 -1.81 10.02
CA MET A 177 2.75 -1.55 8.94
C MET A 177 1.68 -2.63 8.83
N ALA A 178 1.99 -3.88 9.12
CA ALA A 178 1.02 -4.99 9.15
C ALA A 178 0.07 -4.97 10.35
N SER A 179 0.34 -4.13 11.37
CA SER A 179 -0.48 -4.06 12.60
C SER A 179 -1.98 -3.86 12.31
N PRO A 180 -2.86 -4.61 12.99
CA PRO A 180 -2.63 -5.45 14.18
C PRO A 180 -2.16 -6.89 13.89
N SER A 181 -1.97 -7.23 12.64
CA SER A 181 -1.58 -8.57 12.20
C SER A 181 -0.13 -8.91 12.53
N HIS A 182 0.20 -10.20 12.45
CA HIS A 182 1.52 -10.73 12.77
C HIS A 182 2.32 -10.95 11.49
N LEU A 183 3.61 -10.61 11.53
CA LEU A 183 4.56 -10.71 10.42
C LEU A 183 4.16 -9.86 9.19
N TYR A 184 4.70 -10.17 8.03
CA TYR A 184 4.63 -9.38 6.82
C TYR A 184 4.81 -10.27 5.59
N LYS A 185 4.94 -9.72 4.39
CA LYS A 185 5.19 -10.43 3.12
C LYS A 185 6.24 -11.55 3.32
N PHE A 186 6.11 -12.65 2.57
CA PHE A 186 6.85 -13.92 2.64
C PHE A 186 6.45 -14.85 3.79
N HIS A 187 5.62 -14.42 4.72
CA HIS A 187 5.12 -15.25 5.80
C HIS A 187 3.66 -15.67 5.57
N MET A 188 3.36 -16.96 5.84
CA MET A 188 2.00 -17.49 5.80
C MET A 188 1.24 -17.11 7.08
N SER A 189 1.11 -15.82 7.30
CA SER A 189 0.46 -15.21 8.47
C SER A 189 -0.47 -14.08 8.03
N GLU A 190 -1.33 -13.62 8.93
CA GLU A 190 -2.26 -12.51 8.65
C GLU A 190 -1.56 -11.26 8.10
N GLY A 191 -0.36 -10.92 8.60
CA GLY A 191 0.38 -9.74 8.14
C GLY A 191 0.96 -9.89 6.72
N GLY A 192 1.19 -11.13 6.26
CA GLY A 192 1.64 -11.39 4.90
C GLY A 192 0.51 -11.57 3.90
N LEU A 193 -0.62 -12.13 4.33
CA LEU A 193 -1.71 -12.59 3.45
C LEU A 193 -2.95 -11.68 3.47
N ARG A 194 -3.23 -11.06 4.62
CA ARG A 194 -4.44 -10.24 4.79
C ARG A 194 -4.21 -8.82 4.31
N VAL A 195 -4.86 -8.48 3.22
CA VAL A 195 -4.77 -7.17 2.57
C VAL A 195 -6.13 -6.47 2.56
N PRO A 196 -6.19 -5.14 2.44
CA PRO A 196 -7.44 -4.44 2.26
C PRO A 196 -8.07 -4.81 0.91
N LEU A 197 -9.41 -4.93 0.90
CA LEU A 197 -10.23 -4.97 -0.30
C LEU A 197 -11.31 -3.90 -0.17
N ILE A 198 -11.33 -2.95 -1.08
CA ILE A 198 -12.28 -1.84 -1.12
C ILE A 198 -13.02 -1.92 -2.45
N ILE A 199 -14.36 -2.00 -2.39
CA ILE A 199 -15.21 -2.00 -3.57
C ILE A 199 -16.19 -0.85 -3.42
N PHE A 200 -16.29 0.01 -4.43
CA PHE A 200 -17.25 1.13 -4.44
C PHE A 200 -17.66 1.50 -5.86
N GLY A 201 -18.74 2.25 -5.98
CA GLY A 201 -19.28 2.70 -7.26
C GLY A 201 -20.72 2.28 -7.46
N LYS A 202 -21.14 2.20 -8.72
CA LYS A 202 -22.55 1.93 -9.12
C LYS A 202 -23.12 0.69 -8.43
N GLY A 203 -24.23 0.85 -7.72
CA GLY A 203 -24.97 -0.24 -7.09
C GLY A 203 -24.30 -0.91 -5.89
N ILE A 204 -23.11 -0.45 -5.47
CA ILE A 204 -22.41 -1.03 -4.32
C ILE A 204 -22.89 -0.37 -3.02
N PRO A 205 -23.47 -1.13 -2.08
CA PRO A 205 -23.94 -0.57 -0.82
C PRO A 205 -22.77 -0.19 0.09
N SER A 206 -22.92 0.93 0.84
CA SER A 206 -21.96 1.32 1.86
C SER A 206 -22.01 0.35 3.04
N GLY A 207 -20.85 -0.06 3.54
CA GLY A 207 -20.75 -0.92 4.71
C GLY A 207 -19.40 -1.61 4.84
N LYS A 208 -19.34 -2.58 5.77
CA LYS A 208 -18.17 -3.45 5.96
C LYS A 208 -18.59 -4.89 5.79
N TYR A 209 -17.97 -5.57 4.85
CA TYR A 209 -18.15 -7.00 4.70
C TYR A 209 -17.26 -7.74 5.71
N LYS A 210 -17.86 -8.67 6.46
CA LYS A 210 -17.17 -9.43 7.51
C LYS A 210 -16.85 -10.88 7.11
N GLY A 211 -17.26 -11.30 5.92
CA GLY A 211 -16.97 -12.62 5.40
C GLY A 211 -15.50 -12.77 4.98
N LEU A 212 -15.02 -14.00 4.96
CA LEU A 212 -13.72 -14.32 4.40
C LEU A 212 -13.79 -14.21 2.88
N THR A 213 -12.82 -13.54 2.29
CA THR A 213 -12.65 -13.42 0.83
C THR A 213 -11.23 -13.76 0.45
N PHE A 214 -11.06 -14.29 -0.75
CA PHE A 214 -9.77 -14.59 -1.36
C PHE A 214 -9.60 -13.80 -2.65
N VAL A 215 -8.36 -13.61 -3.08
CA VAL A 215 -8.07 -12.95 -4.36
C VAL A 215 -8.74 -13.67 -5.55
N THR A 216 -8.94 -14.98 -5.45
CA THR A 216 -9.66 -15.79 -6.46
C THR A 216 -11.13 -15.42 -6.60
N ASP A 217 -11.74 -14.74 -5.63
CA ASP A 217 -13.13 -14.30 -5.68
C ASP A 217 -13.32 -13.02 -6.52
N VAL A 218 -12.23 -12.28 -6.78
CA VAL A 218 -12.28 -11.00 -7.48
C VAL A 218 -12.71 -11.17 -8.94
N ALA A 219 -12.10 -12.10 -9.67
CA ALA A 219 -12.40 -12.30 -11.10
C ALA A 219 -13.85 -12.75 -11.35
N PRO A 220 -14.41 -13.75 -10.64
CA PRO A 220 -15.81 -14.11 -10.80
C PRO A 220 -16.76 -12.99 -10.34
N THR A 221 -16.39 -12.19 -9.35
CA THR A 221 -17.20 -11.02 -8.93
C THR A 221 -17.26 -9.98 -10.04
N ILE A 222 -16.15 -9.67 -10.70
CA ILE A 222 -16.12 -8.76 -11.85
C ILE A 222 -17.01 -9.29 -12.98
N ALA A 223 -16.93 -10.60 -13.29
CA ALA A 223 -17.73 -11.21 -14.33
C ALA A 223 -19.24 -11.16 -14.01
N ASP A 224 -19.64 -11.38 -12.76
CA ASP A 224 -21.01 -11.27 -12.31
C ASP A 224 -21.53 -9.83 -12.40
N LEU A 225 -20.76 -8.85 -11.92
CA LEU A 225 -21.10 -7.43 -12.02
C LEU A 225 -21.28 -6.97 -13.47
N ALA A 226 -20.38 -7.37 -14.36
CA ALA A 226 -20.44 -7.02 -15.78
C ALA A 226 -21.59 -7.71 -16.53
N SER A 227 -22.10 -8.86 -16.05
CA SER A 227 -23.22 -9.57 -16.69
C SER A 227 -24.60 -9.02 -16.29
N ARG A 228 -24.74 -8.51 -15.07
CA ARG A 228 -26.01 -7.96 -14.55
C ARG A 228 -26.48 -6.74 -15.34
N GLU A 229 -25.58 -5.93 -15.85
CA GLU A 229 -25.94 -4.78 -16.70
C GLU A 229 -26.63 -5.19 -18.02
N LYS A 230 -26.38 -6.39 -18.53
CA LYS A 230 -27.04 -6.88 -19.75
C LYS A 230 -28.47 -7.31 -19.52
N GLU A 231 -28.82 -7.78 -18.31
CA GLU A 231 -30.18 -8.20 -17.96
C GLU A 231 -31.11 -7.02 -17.69
N GLU A 232 -30.59 -5.90 -17.16
CA GLU A 232 -31.37 -4.68 -16.93
C GLU A 232 -31.67 -3.88 -18.21
N GLN A 233 -30.97 -4.15 -19.33
CA GLN A 233 -31.15 -3.48 -20.62
C GLN A 233 -32.02 -4.28 -21.60
N MET A 234 -32.50 -5.49 -21.26
CA MET A 234 -33.43 -6.31 -22.04
C MET A 234 -34.84 -6.20 -21.50
#